data_41d02ffbcf50ae585eb635677bb1eaca
#
_entry.id   41d02ffbcf50ae585eb635677bb1eaca
#
_cell.length_a   1.000
_cell.length_b   1.000
_cell.length_c   1.000
_cell.angle_alpha   90.00
_cell.angle_beta   90.00
_cell.angle_gamma   90.00
#
_symmetry.space_group_name_H-M   'P 1'
#
loop_
_entity.id
_entity.type
_entity.pdbx_description
1 polymer ?
#
loop_
_entity_poly.entity_id
_entity_poly.type
_entity_poly.pdbx_seq_one_letter_code
_entity_poly.pdbx_strand_id
1 'polypeptide(L)'
;MFDKILIANRGEIALRILRAAKELGISTVAVHSTADSEAMHVKLADESVCVGPPSARDSYLNIPALLAACEITGAEALHPGYGFLAENARFAEILADHHIVFVGPKAEHIRMMGDKIEAKRTVKELGIPCVPGSDGAISGDHEAAAVARELGYPVIVKASAGGGGRGMKVARSQSELSVALATARLEAKTAFGDDAVYLEKFLEKPRHIEVQILGDGRGKAIHLGERECSLQRRHQKVWEESPSPALNASQRGHIGEVCASAMRKLGYVGLGTIEFLYEDGQFYFIEMNTRIQVEHPVTEMITGVDLVNEQIKIAAGSPLSLTQEQVIFHGHAIECRINAEHPATFRPSPGEIAYYHPPGGLGVRVDSAVYAGYVIPPTYDSLVGKLIVHGRTRNEALMRLRRSLDEFIIDGIDTTIPLFQTLVRNADIQNALYDIHWLEKFLATGGMDIAAA
;
A
#
# COMPACT_ATOMS: atom_id res chain seq x y z
N MET A 1 1.04 -27.89 -3.48
CA MET A 1 1.18 -26.95 -2.36
C MET A 1 2.62 -27.04 -1.90
N PHE A 2 3.22 -25.98 -1.39
CA PHE A 2 4.58 -26.01 -0.85
C PHE A 2 4.62 -26.78 0.47
N ASP A 3 5.74 -27.44 0.76
CA ASP A 3 5.99 -28.04 2.07
C ASP A 3 6.59 -27.00 3.03
N LYS A 4 7.39 -26.06 2.51
CA LYS A 4 8.05 -25.03 3.31
C LYS A 4 8.16 -23.69 2.58
N ILE A 5 7.87 -22.58 3.30
CA ILE A 5 7.95 -21.20 2.80
C ILE A 5 8.85 -20.34 3.67
N LEU A 6 9.72 -19.54 3.05
CA LEU A 6 10.50 -18.52 3.73
C LEU A 6 9.77 -17.16 3.67
N ILE A 7 9.69 -16.48 4.79
CA ILE A 7 9.03 -15.16 4.93
C ILE A 7 10.13 -14.09 4.95
N ALA A 8 10.32 -13.41 3.80
CA ALA A 8 11.36 -12.40 3.61
C ALA A 8 10.87 -11.00 4.03
N ASN A 9 10.34 -10.89 5.23
CA ASN A 9 9.83 -9.65 5.79
C ASN A 9 9.86 -9.70 7.33
N ARG A 10 9.39 -8.63 7.98
CA ARG A 10 9.36 -8.46 9.43
C ARG A 10 8.01 -7.89 9.92
N GLY A 11 7.88 -7.77 11.23
CA GLY A 11 6.74 -7.08 11.83
C GLY A 11 5.41 -7.79 11.61
N GLU A 12 4.35 -7.00 11.50
CA GLU A 12 2.98 -7.52 11.42
C GLU A 12 2.74 -8.33 10.14
N ILE A 13 3.32 -7.93 9.01
CA ILE A 13 3.12 -8.64 7.74
C ILE A 13 3.81 -10.01 7.74
N ALA A 14 4.98 -10.13 8.36
CA ALA A 14 5.63 -11.43 8.49
C ALA A 14 4.77 -12.37 9.35
N LEU A 15 4.18 -11.86 10.43
CA LEU A 15 3.25 -12.63 11.26
C LEU A 15 1.94 -12.97 10.53
N ARG A 16 1.42 -12.05 9.68
CA ARG A 16 0.24 -12.30 8.86
C ARG A 16 0.47 -13.43 7.84
N ILE A 17 1.61 -13.43 7.17
CA ILE A 17 2.00 -14.49 6.22
C ILE A 17 2.20 -15.82 6.94
N LEU A 18 2.86 -15.79 8.10
CA LEU A 18 3.07 -16.97 8.93
C LEU A 18 1.75 -17.65 9.31
N ARG A 19 0.74 -16.87 9.72
CA ARG A 19 -0.60 -17.38 10.03
C ARG A 19 -1.25 -18.07 8.83
N ALA A 20 -1.23 -17.41 7.67
CA ALA A 20 -1.79 -17.99 6.45
C ALA A 20 -1.06 -19.29 6.02
N ALA A 21 0.27 -19.32 6.09
CA ALA A 21 1.05 -20.50 5.76
C ALA A 21 0.73 -21.67 6.70
N LYS A 22 0.64 -21.42 8.02
CA LYS A 22 0.29 -22.45 9.00
C LYS A 22 -1.15 -22.99 8.82
N GLU A 23 -2.11 -22.13 8.47
CA GLU A 23 -3.48 -22.54 8.15
C GLU A 23 -3.56 -23.41 6.88
N LEU A 24 -2.60 -23.25 5.96
CA LEU A 24 -2.43 -24.11 4.79
C LEU A 24 -1.61 -25.39 5.06
N GLY A 25 -1.13 -25.57 6.29
CA GLY A 25 -0.28 -26.73 6.66
C GLY A 25 1.16 -26.62 6.13
N ILE A 26 1.64 -25.41 5.83
CA ILE A 26 2.97 -25.14 5.28
C ILE A 26 3.93 -24.79 6.41
N SER A 27 5.10 -25.44 6.48
CA SER A 27 6.17 -25.09 7.43
C SER A 27 6.75 -23.71 7.11
N THR A 28 7.08 -22.94 8.14
CA THR A 28 7.46 -21.54 8.02
C THR A 28 8.90 -21.29 8.46
N VAL A 29 9.64 -20.55 7.64
CA VAL A 29 10.97 -20.03 7.99
C VAL A 29 10.87 -18.51 8.12
N ALA A 30 11.14 -17.96 9.30
CA ALA A 30 11.24 -16.53 9.50
C ALA A 30 12.68 -16.07 9.30
N VAL A 31 12.91 -15.05 8.47
CA VAL A 31 14.20 -14.35 8.50
C VAL A 31 14.14 -13.18 9.46
N HIS A 32 15.27 -12.84 10.07
CA HIS A 32 15.36 -11.69 10.95
C HIS A 32 16.76 -11.07 10.95
N SER A 33 16.85 -9.77 11.21
CA SER A 33 18.10 -9.14 11.61
C SER A 33 18.38 -9.38 13.09
N THR A 34 19.57 -9.05 13.53
CA THR A 34 19.89 -9.16 14.97
C THR A 34 19.01 -8.28 15.86
N ALA A 35 18.41 -7.20 15.32
CA ALA A 35 17.47 -6.35 16.07
C ALA A 35 16.07 -6.97 16.24
N ASP A 36 15.70 -7.92 15.39
CA ASP A 36 14.38 -8.55 15.41
C ASP A 36 14.40 -9.97 16.00
N SER A 37 15.48 -10.41 16.63
CA SER A 37 15.61 -11.77 17.21
C SER A 37 14.48 -12.13 18.18
N GLU A 38 13.94 -11.16 18.90
CA GLU A 38 12.82 -11.32 19.83
C GLU A 38 11.45 -11.02 19.25
N ALA A 39 11.37 -10.75 17.93
CA ALA A 39 10.11 -10.43 17.27
C ALA A 39 9.16 -11.64 17.23
N MET A 40 7.85 -11.38 17.28
CA MET A 40 6.83 -12.43 17.40
C MET A 40 6.83 -13.41 16.21
N HIS A 41 7.09 -12.93 15.00
CA HIS A 41 7.18 -13.80 13.82
C HIS A 41 8.36 -14.79 13.90
N VAL A 42 9.45 -14.41 14.58
CA VAL A 42 10.60 -15.30 14.84
C VAL A 42 10.24 -16.37 15.87
N LYS A 43 9.55 -15.96 16.95
CA LYS A 43 9.15 -16.87 18.05
C LYS A 43 8.12 -17.91 17.61
N LEU A 44 7.29 -17.59 16.62
CA LEU A 44 6.17 -18.43 16.20
C LEU A 44 6.45 -19.23 14.92
N ALA A 45 7.51 -18.93 14.19
CA ALA A 45 7.94 -19.71 13.03
C ALA A 45 8.45 -21.10 13.44
N ASP A 46 8.41 -22.05 12.51
CA ASP A 46 8.92 -23.40 12.75
C ASP A 46 10.46 -23.41 12.72
N GLU A 47 11.05 -22.55 11.88
CA GLU A 47 12.49 -22.29 11.80
C GLU A 47 12.75 -20.78 11.69
N SER A 48 13.95 -20.33 12.09
CA SER A 48 14.36 -18.95 11.89
C SER A 48 15.82 -18.83 11.49
N VAL A 49 16.13 -17.82 10.66
CA VAL A 49 17.50 -17.55 10.18
C VAL A 49 17.82 -16.07 10.36
N CYS A 50 18.93 -15.79 11.08
CA CYS A 50 19.47 -14.45 11.15
C CYS A 50 20.20 -14.12 9.86
N VAL A 51 19.72 -13.11 9.14
CA VAL A 51 20.24 -12.69 7.82
C VAL A 51 21.17 -11.49 7.87
N GLY A 52 21.47 -10.96 9.05
CA GLY A 52 22.44 -9.88 9.19
C GLY A 52 22.18 -8.91 10.35
N PRO A 53 22.93 -7.79 10.39
CA PRO A 53 22.80 -6.74 11.39
C PRO A 53 21.52 -5.92 11.23
N PRO A 54 21.23 -4.93 12.12
CA PRO A 54 19.99 -4.15 12.07
C PRO A 54 19.75 -3.35 10.78
N SER A 55 20.81 -2.96 10.04
CA SER A 55 20.67 -2.26 8.77
C SER A 55 19.87 -3.10 7.76
N ALA A 56 18.79 -2.55 7.23
CA ALA A 56 17.97 -3.24 6.22
C ALA A 56 18.80 -3.62 4.97
N ARG A 57 19.76 -2.77 4.57
CA ARG A 57 20.66 -3.03 3.44
C ARG A 57 21.49 -4.30 3.63
N ASP A 58 21.93 -4.53 4.87
CA ASP A 58 22.83 -5.63 5.22
C ASP A 58 22.07 -6.87 5.72
N SER A 59 20.72 -6.83 5.76
CA SER A 59 19.85 -7.91 6.21
C SER A 59 18.69 -8.15 5.23
N TYR A 60 17.53 -7.52 5.39
CA TYR A 60 16.31 -7.75 4.61
C TYR A 60 16.42 -7.38 3.11
N LEU A 61 17.38 -6.53 2.73
CA LEU A 61 17.68 -6.19 1.34
C LEU A 61 18.92 -6.96 0.80
N ASN A 62 19.52 -7.84 1.60
CA ASN A 62 20.67 -8.64 1.23
C ASN A 62 20.23 -9.91 0.50
N ILE A 63 20.12 -9.84 -0.83
CA ILE A 63 19.67 -10.96 -1.68
C ILE A 63 20.50 -12.23 -1.44
N PRO A 64 21.85 -12.20 -1.41
CA PRO A 64 22.65 -13.39 -1.11
C PRO A 64 22.30 -14.06 0.23
N ALA A 65 22.07 -13.27 1.28
CA ALA A 65 21.72 -13.80 2.60
C ALA A 65 20.33 -14.47 2.61
N LEU A 66 19.36 -13.85 1.92
CA LEU A 66 18.01 -14.41 1.78
C LEU A 66 18.02 -15.70 0.96
N LEU A 67 18.80 -15.75 -0.13
CA LEU A 67 18.95 -16.93 -0.95
C LEU A 67 19.61 -18.09 -0.16
N ALA A 68 20.71 -17.80 0.55
CA ALA A 68 21.35 -18.78 1.42
C ALA A 68 20.38 -19.29 2.51
N ALA A 69 19.53 -18.42 3.07
CA ALA A 69 18.49 -18.84 4.02
C ALA A 69 17.48 -19.82 3.40
N CYS A 70 17.06 -19.61 2.14
CA CYS A 70 16.21 -20.57 1.43
C CYS A 70 16.93 -21.93 1.24
N GLU A 71 18.18 -21.89 0.79
CA GLU A 71 18.96 -23.10 0.50
C GLU A 71 19.21 -23.96 1.74
N ILE A 72 19.67 -23.36 2.84
CA ILE A 72 19.98 -24.08 4.07
C ILE A 72 18.74 -24.64 4.79
N THR A 73 17.58 -24.02 4.61
CA THR A 73 16.32 -24.49 5.21
C THR A 73 15.51 -25.37 4.27
N GLY A 74 15.87 -25.43 2.99
CA GLY A 74 15.12 -26.14 1.97
C GLY A 74 13.75 -25.52 1.68
N ALA A 75 13.61 -24.20 1.80
CA ALA A 75 12.36 -23.51 1.47
C ALA A 75 12.12 -23.52 -0.05
N GLU A 76 10.96 -24.00 -0.47
CA GLU A 76 10.56 -24.11 -1.89
C GLU A 76 10.00 -22.81 -2.45
N ALA A 77 9.50 -21.93 -1.56
CA ALA A 77 8.94 -20.65 -1.92
C ALA A 77 9.38 -19.56 -0.95
N LEU A 78 9.36 -18.32 -1.43
CA LEU A 78 9.65 -17.13 -0.65
C LEU A 78 8.51 -16.12 -0.79
N HIS A 79 7.96 -15.68 0.35
CA HIS A 79 6.95 -14.62 0.39
C HIS A 79 7.60 -13.29 0.80
N PRO A 80 7.61 -12.26 -0.06
CA PRO A 80 8.29 -11.00 0.21
C PRO A 80 7.45 -10.03 1.06
N GLY A 81 6.15 -10.28 1.26
CA GLY A 81 5.23 -9.33 1.90
C GLY A 81 5.07 -8.04 1.11
N TYR A 82 5.26 -6.89 1.76
CA TYR A 82 5.31 -5.57 1.15
C TYR A 82 6.58 -4.82 1.58
N GLY A 83 6.99 -3.78 0.83
CA GLY A 83 8.26 -3.08 1.04
C GLY A 83 9.47 -3.96 0.70
N PHE A 84 10.64 -3.63 1.22
CA PHE A 84 11.91 -4.32 0.96
C PHE A 84 12.08 -4.78 -0.50
N LEU A 85 12.10 -6.09 -0.75
CA LEU A 85 12.30 -6.68 -2.08
C LEU A 85 11.00 -7.13 -2.77
N ALA A 86 9.83 -6.76 -2.23
CA ALA A 86 8.54 -7.21 -2.77
C ALA A 86 8.27 -6.78 -4.22
N GLU A 87 8.83 -5.65 -4.65
CA GLU A 87 8.71 -5.12 -6.02
C GLU A 87 10.05 -5.10 -6.76
N ASN A 88 10.97 -6.01 -6.40
CA ASN A 88 12.26 -6.14 -7.05
C ASN A 88 12.24 -7.26 -8.11
N ALA A 89 12.14 -6.88 -9.39
CA ALA A 89 12.07 -7.83 -10.51
C ALA A 89 13.32 -8.72 -10.59
N ARG A 90 14.52 -8.15 -10.33
CA ARG A 90 15.77 -8.91 -10.34
C ARG A 90 15.81 -9.98 -9.24
N PHE A 91 15.25 -9.68 -8.06
CA PHE A 91 15.16 -10.65 -6.99
C PHE A 91 14.24 -11.82 -7.36
N ALA A 92 13.10 -11.52 -7.97
CA ALA A 92 12.19 -12.57 -8.46
C ALA A 92 12.85 -13.46 -9.54
N GLU A 93 13.66 -12.88 -10.44
CA GLU A 93 14.45 -13.65 -11.43
C GLU A 93 15.49 -14.53 -10.78
N ILE A 94 16.28 -14.01 -9.83
CA ILE A 94 17.29 -14.78 -9.10
C ILE A 94 16.66 -15.99 -8.38
N LEU A 95 15.53 -15.78 -7.71
CA LEU A 95 14.82 -16.90 -7.06
C LEU A 95 14.38 -17.97 -8.06
N ALA A 96 13.85 -17.55 -9.22
CA ALA A 96 13.45 -18.48 -10.28
C ALA A 96 14.65 -19.28 -10.83
N ASP A 97 15.83 -18.65 -11.01
CA ASP A 97 17.06 -19.31 -11.43
C ASP A 97 17.54 -20.36 -10.41
N HIS A 98 17.20 -20.16 -9.12
CA HIS A 98 17.48 -21.12 -8.03
C HIS A 98 16.31 -22.07 -7.74
N HIS A 99 15.30 -22.13 -8.61
CA HIS A 99 14.12 -22.97 -8.45
C HIS A 99 13.29 -22.70 -7.18
N ILE A 100 13.37 -21.48 -6.65
CA ILE A 100 12.57 -21.00 -5.52
C ILE A 100 11.41 -20.16 -6.05
N VAL A 101 10.19 -20.49 -5.66
CA VAL A 101 9.00 -19.75 -6.14
C VAL A 101 8.88 -18.43 -5.41
N PHE A 102 8.88 -17.32 -6.16
CA PHE A 102 8.52 -16.00 -5.63
C PHE A 102 7.00 -15.92 -5.46
N VAL A 103 6.49 -15.72 -4.23
CA VAL A 103 5.07 -15.57 -3.98
C VAL A 103 4.63 -14.15 -4.32
N GLY A 104 4.30 -13.97 -5.58
CA GLY A 104 3.99 -12.67 -6.18
C GLY A 104 3.81 -12.78 -7.69
N PRO A 105 3.78 -11.64 -8.40
CA PRO A 105 3.67 -11.63 -9.85
C PRO A 105 5.00 -12.01 -10.51
N LYS A 106 4.95 -12.22 -11.82
CA LYS A 106 6.14 -12.48 -12.62
C LYS A 106 7.08 -11.27 -12.63
N ALA A 107 8.38 -11.51 -12.73
CA ALA A 107 9.40 -10.46 -12.81
C ALA A 107 9.14 -9.44 -13.93
N GLU A 108 8.62 -9.89 -15.08
CA GLU A 108 8.21 -9.02 -16.21
C GLU A 108 7.13 -8.03 -15.82
N HIS A 109 6.11 -8.46 -15.04
CA HIS A 109 5.04 -7.58 -14.57
C HIS A 109 5.54 -6.57 -13.53
N ILE A 110 6.43 -7.02 -12.62
CA ILE A 110 7.06 -6.12 -11.63
C ILE A 110 7.86 -5.04 -12.35
N ARG A 111 8.66 -5.40 -13.36
CA ARG A 111 9.47 -4.45 -14.12
C ARG A 111 8.61 -3.46 -14.89
N MET A 112 7.60 -3.96 -15.61
CA MET A 112 6.67 -3.17 -16.42
C MET A 112 5.91 -2.14 -15.57
N MET A 113 5.36 -2.55 -14.43
CA MET A 113 4.58 -1.67 -13.54
C MET A 113 5.46 -0.78 -12.67
N GLY A 114 6.73 -1.13 -12.48
CA GLY A 114 7.71 -0.30 -11.76
C GLY A 114 8.24 0.90 -12.56
N ASP A 115 8.14 0.86 -13.89
CA ASP A 115 8.44 2.01 -14.76
C ASP A 115 7.17 2.82 -15.02
N LYS A 116 7.13 4.07 -14.55
CA LYS A 116 5.89 4.90 -14.62
C LYS A 116 5.41 5.18 -16.03
N ILE A 117 6.35 5.35 -16.98
CA ILE A 117 6.01 5.64 -18.38
C ILE A 117 5.48 4.38 -19.05
N GLU A 118 6.18 3.26 -18.86
CA GLU A 118 5.78 1.97 -19.41
C GLU A 118 4.44 1.51 -18.80
N ALA A 119 4.29 1.61 -17.48
CA ALA A 119 3.04 1.29 -16.79
C ALA A 119 1.87 2.11 -17.34
N LYS A 120 2.01 3.45 -17.45
CA LYS A 120 0.96 4.33 -17.97
C LYS A 120 0.58 3.99 -19.42
N ARG A 121 1.59 3.71 -20.28
CA ARG A 121 1.35 3.28 -21.66
C ARG A 121 0.58 1.97 -21.70
N THR A 122 1.06 0.95 -21.00
CA THR A 122 0.46 -0.38 -20.94
C THR A 122 -0.98 -0.33 -20.43
N VAL A 123 -1.25 0.35 -19.31
CA VAL A 123 -2.61 0.40 -18.76
C VAL A 123 -3.57 1.20 -19.66
N LYS A 124 -3.09 2.24 -20.34
CA LYS A 124 -3.88 3.00 -21.35
C LYS A 124 -4.28 2.10 -22.52
N GLU A 125 -3.36 1.29 -23.05
CA GLU A 125 -3.62 0.30 -24.11
C GLU A 125 -4.61 -0.79 -23.64
N LEU A 126 -4.59 -1.14 -22.37
CA LEU A 126 -5.51 -2.10 -21.77
C LEU A 126 -6.89 -1.50 -21.42
N GLY A 127 -7.07 -0.18 -21.60
CA GLY A 127 -8.34 0.52 -21.39
C GLY A 127 -8.54 1.09 -19.98
N ILE A 128 -7.49 1.15 -19.14
CA ILE A 128 -7.55 1.80 -17.83
C ILE A 128 -7.45 3.32 -18.03
N PRO A 129 -8.34 4.13 -17.42
CA PRO A 129 -8.35 5.57 -17.60
C PRO A 129 -7.11 6.21 -16.93
N CYS A 130 -6.45 7.10 -17.66
CA CYS A 130 -5.27 7.82 -17.21
C CYS A 130 -5.52 9.32 -17.13
N VAL A 131 -4.74 10.03 -16.29
CA VAL A 131 -4.77 11.50 -16.28
C VAL A 131 -4.45 12.02 -17.69
N PRO A 132 -5.28 12.89 -18.27
CA PRO A 132 -4.96 13.55 -19.52
C PRO A 132 -3.66 14.34 -19.40
N GLY A 133 -2.79 14.20 -20.39
CA GLY A 133 -1.46 14.81 -20.35
C GLY A 133 -0.72 14.70 -21.67
N SER A 134 0.56 15.09 -21.66
CA SER A 134 1.44 14.94 -22.82
C SER A 134 1.71 13.46 -23.14
N ASP A 135 1.92 13.14 -24.41
CA ASP A 135 2.33 11.82 -24.88
C ASP A 135 3.85 11.60 -24.71
N GLY A 136 4.34 11.73 -23.45
CA GLY A 136 5.74 11.59 -23.13
C GLY A 136 6.39 12.89 -22.63
N ALA A 137 7.72 12.92 -22.69
CA ALA A 137 8.49 14.06 -22.21
C ALA A 137 8.29 15.28 -23.13
N ILE A 138 8.12 16.47 -22.50
CA ILE A 138 7.98 17.76 -23.19
C ILE A 138 9.34 18.23 -23.66
N SER A 139 9.48 18.54 -24.95
CA SER A 139 10.73 19.01 -25.56
C SER A 139 11.03 20.50 -25.28
N GLY A 140 9.98 21.34 -25.12
CA GLY A 140 10.16 22.77 -24.91
C GLY A 140 8.90 23.53 -24.52
N ASP A 141 9.06 24.84 -24.22
CA ASP A 141 7.97 25.70 -23.72
C ASP A 141 6.81 25.85 -24.71
N HIS A 142 7.06 25.81 -26.01
CA HIS A 142 6.03 25.93 -27.04
C HIS A 142 5.10 24.71 -27.03
N GLU A 143 5.65 23.51 -26.96
CA GLU A 143 4.90 22.26 -26.85
C GLU A 143 4.13 22.21 -25.53
N ALA A 144 4.78 22.55 -24.42
CA ALA A 144 4.13 22.65 -23.12
C ALA A 144 2.92 23.57 -23.12
N ALA A 145 3.04 24.76 -23.74
CA ALA A 145 1.95 25.71 -23.82
C ALA A 145 0.80 25.23 -24.73
N ALA A 146 1.08 24.43 -25.76
CA ALA A 146 0.05 23.81 -26.60
C ALA A 146 -0.73 22.74 -25.81
N VAL A 147 -0.01 21.83 -25.15
CA VAL A 147 -0.61 20.78 -24.31
C VAL A 147 -1.41 21.38 -23.14
N ALA A 148 -0.85 22.38 -22.45
CA ALA A 148 -1.56 23.03 -21.33
C ALA A 148 -2.85 23.74 -21.76
N ARG A 149 -2.89 24.31 -22.98
CA ARG A 149 -4.13 24.92 -23.54
C ARG A 149 -5.20 23.87 -23.84
N GLU A 150 -4.79 22.70 -24.34
CA GLU A 150 -5.70 21.60 -24.62
C GLU A 150 -6.28 21.00 -23.33
N LEU A 151 -5.43 20.78 -22.31
CA LEU A 151 -5.84 20.25 -21.01
C LEU A 151 -6.67 21.23 -20.18
N GLY A 152 -6.51 22.53 -20.43
CA GLY A 152 -7.02 23.59 -19.56
C GLY A 152 -6.27 23.66 -18.21
N TYR A 153 -6.04 24.89 -17.73
CA TYR A 153 -5.41 25.11 -16.41
C TYR A 153 -6.36 24.76 -15.26
N PRO A 154 -5.84 24.38 -14.08
CA PRO A 154 -4.43 24.17 -13.76
C PRO A 154 -3.85 22.89 -14.37
N VAL A 155 -2.53 22.90 -14.64
CA VAL A 155 -1.74 21.74 -15.07
C VAL A 155 -0.59 21.50 -14.10
N ILE A 156 -0.07 20.27 -14.05
CA ILE A 156 1.09 19.91 -13.27
C ILE A 156 2.22 19.43 -14.17
N VAL A 157 3.41 19.95 -13.96
CA VAL A 157 4.66 19.46 -14.56
C VAL A 157 5.24 18.42 -13.64
N LYS A 158 5.62 17.26 -14.16
CA LYS A 158 6.21 16.15 -13.40
C LYS A 158 7.50 15.68 -14.03
N ALA A 159 8.49 15.33 -13.20
CA ALA A 159 9.70 14.65 -13.66
C ALA A 159 9.34 13.25 -14.20
N SER A 160 9.95 12.87 -15.33
CA SER A 160 9.77 11.52 -15.92
C SER A 160 10.43 10.44 -15.07
N ALA A 161 11.63 10.74 -14.53
CA ALA A 161 12.33 9.91 -13.57
C ALA A 161 12.01 10.37 -12.15
N GLY A 162 11.61 9.44 -11.25
CA GLY A 162 11.48 9.74 -9.83
C GLY A 162 10.08 9.53 -9.23
N GLY A 163 9.99 9.73 -7.92
CA GLY A 163 8.79 9.53 -7.10
C GLY A 163 8.81 10.40 -5.83
N GLY A 164 7.77 10.29 -5.00
CA GLY A 164 7.72 10.97 -3.71
C GLY A 164 7.49 12.49 -3.77
N GLY A 165 6.90 13.00 -4.85
CA GLY A 165 6.52 14.41 -4.95
C GLY A 165 7.64 15.39 -5.33
N ARG A 166 8.85 14.90 -5.62
CA ARG A 166 9.97 15.72 -6.09
C ARG A 166 9.88 15.95 -7.60
N GLY A 167 10.24 17.16 -8.05
CA GLY A 167 10.16 17.53 -9.47
C GLY A 167 8.73 17.71 -9.97
N MET A 168 7.78 18.08 -9.09
CA MET A 168 6.41 18.40 -9.43
C MET A 168 6.13 19.89 -9.18
N LYS A 169 5.59 20.59 -10.21
CA LYS A 169 5.21 22.01 -10.11
C LYS A 169 3.86 22.24 -10.77
N VAL A 170 2.96 22.88 -10.05
CA VAL A 170 1.63 23.26 -10.55
C VAL A 170 1.75 24.63 -11.25
N ALA A 171 1.16 24.74 -12.44
CA ALA A 171 0.95 25.99 -13.13
C ALA A 171 -0.56 26.24 -13.25
N ARG A 172 -1.03 27.36 -12.69
CA ARG A 172 -2.45 27.75 -12.70
C ARG A 172 -2.80 28.66 -13.88
N SER A 173 -1.78 29.14 -14.59
CA SER A 173 -1.93 30.00 -15.74
C SER A 173 -0.77 29.81 -16.72
N GLN A 174 -0.93 30.33 -17.94
CA GLN A 174 0.13 30.30 -18.95
C GLN A 174 1.39 31.07 -18.48
N SER A 175 1.24 32.13 -17.69
CA SER A 175 2.37 32.91 -17.18
C SER A 175 3.21 32.16 -16.14
N GLU A 176 2.62 31.19 -15.44
CA GLU A 176 3.31 30.35 -14.46
C GLU A 176 4.00 29.13 -15.10
N LEU A 177 3.57 28.72 -16.30
CA LEU A 177 4.00 27.46 -16.91
C LEU A 177 5.50 27.41 -17.18
N SER A 178 6.10 28.46 -17.75
CA SER A 178 7.54 28.49 -18.06
C SER A 178 8.41 28.39 -16.81
N VAL A 179 7.99 29.05 -15.72
CA VAL A 179 8.68 28.97 -14.42
C VAL A 179 8.54 27.57 -13.83
N ALA A 180 7.34 26.99 -13.88
CA ALA A 180 7.08 25.64 -13.41
C ALA A 180 7.91 24.60 -14.16
N LEU A 181 8.03 24.71 -15.49
CA LEU A 181 8.86 23.83 -16.32
C LEU A 181 10.35 23.93 -15.96
N ALA A 182 10.88 25.15 -15.92
CA ALA A 182 12.30 25.37 -15.61
C ALA A 182 12.65 24.82 -14.20
N THR A 183 11.78 25.09 -13.22
CA THR A 183 11.99 24.63 -11.84
C THR A 183 11.89 23.10 -11.74
N ALA A 184 10.88 22.48 -12.37
CA ALA A 184 10.72 21.02 -12.35
C ALA A 184 11.90 20.30 -13.02
N ARG A 185 12.39 20.81 -14.16
CA ARG A 185 13.58 20.27 -14.85
C ARG A 185 14.84 20.36 -14.00
N LEU A 186 15.07 21.50 -13.35
CA LEU A 186 16.22 21.69 -12.47
C LEU A 186 16.20 20.72 -11.28
N GLU A 187 15.04 20.60 -10.64
CA GLU A 187 14.84 19.66 -9.53
C GLU A 187 15.02 18.22 -9.98
N ALA A 188 14.46 17.84 -11.14
CA ALA A 188 14.57 16.51 -11.72
C ALA A 188 16.04 16.15 -12.01
N LYS A 189 16.78 17.06 -12.65
CA LYS A 189 18.21 16.89 -12.95
C LYS A 189 19.04 16.74 -11.70
N THR A 190 18.75 17.55 -10.68
CA THR A 190 19.49 17.51 -9.40
C THR A 190 19.21 16.24 -8.60
N ALA A 191 17.94 15.80 -8.58
CA ALA A 191 17.51 14.67 -7.74
C ALA A 191 17.73 13.31 -8.42
N PHE A 192 17.61 13.25 -9.76
CA PHE A 192 17.52 11.98 -10.51
C PHE A 192 18.55 11.88 -11.64
N GLY A 193 19.29 12.96 -11.96
CA GLY A 193 20.24 13.01 -13.06
C GLY A 193 19.62 13.17 -14.46
N ASP A 194 18.28 13.19 -14.55
CA ASP A 194 17.49 13.34 -15.78
C ASP A 194 16.58 14.57 -15.64
N ASP A 195 16.53 15.43 -16.67
CA ASP A 195 15.71 16.65 -16.70
C ASP A 195 14.42 16.48 -17.52
N ALA A 196 14.13 15.29 -17.99
CA ALA A 196 12.89 14.99 -18.70
C ALA A 196 11.66 15.23 -17.82
N VAL A 197 10.71 16.03 -18.33
CA VAL A 197 9.45 16.35 -17.66
C VAL A 197 8.28 16.16 -18.61
N TYR A 198 7.11 15.85 -18.06
CA TYR A 198 5.85 15.75 -18.80
C TYR A 198 4.76 16.58 -18.11
N LEU A 199 3.68 16.88 -18.83
CA LEU A 199 2.52 17.61 -18.30
C LEU A 199 1.33 16.68 -18.08
N GLU A 200 0.58 16.97 -17.01
CA GLU A 200 -0.74 16.38 -16.77
C GLU A 200 -1.73 17.43 -16.29
N LYS A 201 -3.02 17.13 -16.43
CA LYS A 201 -4.08 17.90 -15.78
C LYS A 201 -3.86 17.85 -14.26
N PHE A 202 -3.90 18.99 -13.60
CA PHE A 202 -3.86 19.04 -12.13
C PHE A 202 -5.26 18.82 -11.57
N LEU A 203 -5.37 17.89 -10.63
CA LEU A 203 -6.60 17.60 -9.89
C LEU A 203 -6.56 18.36 -8.57
N GLU A 204 -7.63 19.10 -8.27
CA GLU A 204 -7.61 20.05 -7.14
C GLU A 204 -8.05 19.44 -5.82
N LYS A 205 -9.02 18.52 -5.86
CA LYS A 205 -9.59 17.86 -4.68
C LYS A 205 -9.82 16.36 -4.91
N PRO A 206 -8.82 15.65 -5.42
CA PRO A 206 -9.02 14.26 -5.73
C PRO A 206 -9.10 13.40 -4.47
N ARG A 207 -9.79 12.26 -4.62
CA ARG A 207 -9.75 11.16 -3.68
C ARG A 207 -8.75 10.12 -4.18
N HIS A 208 -8.14 9.40 -3.25
CA HIS A 208 -7.29 8.27 -3.58
C HIS A 208 -8.11 7.00 -3.44
N ILE A 209 -8.47 6.41 -4.58
CA ILE A 209 -9.23 5.17 -4.68
C ILE A 209 -8.33 4.11 -5.30
N GLU A 210 -8.37 2.91 -4.78
CA GLU A 210 -7.57 1.81 -5.31
C GLU A 210 -8.39 0.53 -5.44
N VAL A 211 -8.13 -0.26 -6.49
CA VAL A 211 -8.86 -1.49 -6.80
C VAL A 211 -7.98 -2.70 -6.53
N GLN A 212 -8.47 -3.62 -5.68
CA GLN A 212 -7.78 -4.88 -5.38
C GLN A 212 -8.04 -5.90 -6.48
N ILE A 213 -6.97 -6.42 -7.05
CA ILE A 213 -7.00 -7.46 -8.09
C ILE A 213 -6.38 -8.76 -7.57
N LEU A 214 -6.92 -9.87 -8.06
CA LEU A 214 -6.37 -11.21 -7.91
C LEU A 214 -6.40 -11.92 -9.27
N GLY A 215 -5.25 -12.35 -9.77
CA GLY A 215 -5.09 -13.02 -11.06
C GLY A 215 -4.38 -14.37 -10.95
N ASP A 216 -4.77 -15.35 -11.77
CA ASP A 216 -4.17 -16.70 -11.76
C ASP A 216 -3.10 -16.91 -12.86
N GLY A 217 -2.87 -15.91 -13.71
CA GLY A 217 -1.96 -15.99 -14.84
C GLY A 217 -2.38 -16.97 -15.95
N ARG A 218 -3.59 -17.53 -15.87
CA ARG A 218 -4.17 -18.51 -16.79
C ARG A 218 -5.40 -17.97 -17.53
N GLY A 219 -5.49 -16.64 -17.61
CA GLY A 219 -6.59 -15.94 -18.29
C GLY A 219 -7.76 -15.56 -17.37
N LYS A 220 -7.65 -15.79 -16.06
CA LYS A 220 -8.63 -15.33 -15.09
C LYS A 220 -8.04 -14.27 -14.18
N ALA A 221 -8.76 -13.19 -13.97
CA ALA A 221 -8.53 -12.20 -12.95
C ALA A 221 -9.88 -11.63 -12.48
N ILE A 222 -9.99 -11.38 -11.19
CA ILE A 222 -11.16 -10.81 -10.53
C ILE A 222 -10.76 -9.56 -9.76
N HIS A 223 -11.73 -8.67 -9.51
CA HIS A 223 -11.57 -7.59 -8.54
C HIS A 223 -12.28 -7.92 -7.23
N LEU A 224 -11.71 -7.45 -6.13
CA LEU A 224 -12.24 -7.64 -4.78
C LEU A 224 -12.72 -6.31 -4.19
N GLY A 225 -13.22 -5.43 -5.06
CA GLY A 225 -13.68 -4.09 -4.69
C GLY A 225 -12.55 -3.08 -4.60
N GLU A 226 -12.90 -1.92 -4.08
CA GLU A 226 -12.01 -0.79 -3.92
C GLU A 226 -11.83 -0.41 -2.44
N ARG A 227 -10.76 0.33 -2.20
CA ARG A 227 -10.45 0.98 -0.92
C ARG A 227 -10.36 2.49 -1.12
N GLU A 228 -10.77 3.22 -0.12
CA GLU A 228 -10.61 4.67 0.02
C GLU A 228 -9.38 4.95 0.87
N CYS A 229 -8.39 5.65 0.32
CA CYS A 229 -7.09 5.90 0.95
C CYS A 229 -6.71 7.39 0.96
N SER A 230 -7.69 8.30 0.93
CA SER A 230 -7.44 9.75 0.82
C SER A 230 -6.87 10.36 2.09
N LEU A 231 -7.10 9.77 3.27
CA LEU A 231 -6.52 10.30 4.49
C LEU A 231 -5.05 9.90 4.59
N GLN A 232 -4.19 10.80 4.16
CA GLN A 232 -2.76 10.58 4.07
C GLN A 232 -1.97 11.82 4.53
N ARG A 233 -0.75 11.59 4.99
CA ARG A 233 0.21 12.63 5.32
C ARG A 233 1.48 12.41 4.53
N ARG A 234 1.92 13.42 3.78
CA ARG A 234 3.11 13.32 2.89
C ARG A 234 3.08 12.07 2.01
N HIS A 235 1.92 11.80 1.42
CA HIS A 235 1.64 10.62 0.58
C HIS A 235 1.70 9.27 1.33
N GLN A 236 1.74 9.26 2.66
CA GLN A 236 1.60 8.05 3.47
C GLN A 236 0.17 7.94 3.96
N LYS A 237 -0.50 6.85 3.61
CA LYS A 237 -1.85 6.52 4.04
C LYS A 237 -1.85 6.29 5.56
N VAL A 238 -2.83 6.81 6.28
CA VAL A 238 -2.97 6.63 7.74
C VAL A 238 -4.29 5.99 8.13
N TRP A 239 -5.32 6.17 7.28
CA TRP A 239 -6.66 5.66 7.46
C TRP A 239 -7.19 5.18 6.12
N GLU A 240 -7.66 3.96 6.07
CA GLU A 240 -8.21 3.33 4.89
C GLU A 240 -9.59 2.75 5.19
N GLU A 241 -10.50 2.79 4.22
CA GLU A 241 -11.83 2.19 4.38
C GLU A 241 -12.30 1.49 3.09
N SER A 242 -13.13 0.48 3.24
CA SER A 242 -13.75 -0.25 2.15
C SER A 242 -15.19 -0.65 2.53
N PRO A 243 -16.15 -0.46 1.58
CA PRO A 243 -16.04 0.22 0.29
C PRO A 243 -15.86 1.74 0.44
N SER A 244 -15.38 2.41 -0.61
CA SER A 244 -15.27 3.88 -0.61
C SER A 244 -16.64 4.54 -0.46
N PRO A 245 -16.79 5.53 0.46
CA PRO A 245 -18.02 6.30 0.58
C PRO A 245 -18.25 7.28 -0.60
N ALA A 246 -17.22 7.49 -1.44
CA ALA A 246 -17.32 8.36 -2.62
C ALA A 246 -17.94 7.67 -3.84
N LEU A 247 -18.03 6.34 -3.85
CA LEU A 247 -18.49 5.58 -5.01
C LEU A 247 -19.87 4.95 -4.77
N ASN A 248 -20.72 5.02 -5.77
CA ASN A 248 -21.91 4.20 -5.82
C ASN A 248 -21.62 2.79 -6.39
N ALA A 249 -22.60 1.88 -6.28
CA ALA A 249 -22.43 0.49 -6.72
C ALA A 249 -22.10 0.34 -8.22
N SER A 250 -22.65 1.21 -9.09
CA SER A 250 -22.38 1.17 -10.53
C SER A 250 -20.96 1.59 -10.85
N GLN A 251 -20.46 2.66 -10.22
CA GLN A 251 -19.08 3.14 -10.38
C GLN A 251 -18.07 2.10 -9.89
N ARG A 252 -18.33 1.50 -8.72
CA ARG A 252 -17.53 0.41 -8.16
C ARG A 252 -17.43 -0.78 -9.09
N GLY A 253 -18.58 -1.28 -9.58
CA GLY A 253 -18.62 -2.40 -10.50
C GLY A 253 -17.91 -2.10 -11.82
N HIS A 254 -18.10 -0.89 -12.35
CA HIS A 254 -17.48 -0.47 -13.61
C HIS A 254 -15.95 -0.44 -13.52
N ILE A 255 -15.40 0.30 -12.56
CA ILE A 255 -13.93 0.41 -12.43
C ILE A 255 -13.29 -0.93 -12.06
N GLY A 256 -13.96 -1.72 -11.21
CA GLY A 256 -13.52 -3.08 -10.87
C GLY A 256 -13.38 -3.97 -12.10
N GLU A 257 -14.42 -4.01 -12.96
CA GLU A 257 -14.38 -4.81 -14.19
C GLU A 257 -13.36 -4.29 -15.22
N VAL A 258 -13.20 -2.98 -15.37
CA VAL A 258 -12.14 -2.39 -16.21
C VAL A 258 -10.76 -2.91 -15.75
N CYS A 259 -10.47 -2.86 -14.45
CA CYS A 259 -9.22 -3.34 -13.89
C CYS A 259 -9.05 -4.86 -14.05
N ALA A 260 -10.07 -5.65 -13.72
CA ALA A 260 -10.03 -7.10 -13.86
C ALA A 260 -9.84 -7.54 -15.34
N SER A 261 -10.53 -6.87 -16.27
CA SER A 261 -10.37 -7.12 -17.71
C SER A 261 -8.96 -6.82 -18.21
N ALA A 262 -8.38 -5.69 -17.77
CA ALA A 262 -7.00 -5.34 -18.09
C ALA A 262 -6.02 -6.41 -17.60
N MET A 263 -6.18 -6.87 -16.37
CA MET A 263 -5.30 -7.89 -15.76
C MET A 263 -5.48 -9.27 -16.37
N ARG A 264 -6.68 -9.63 -16.84
CA ARG A 264 -6.90 -10.84 -17.65
C ARG A 264 -6.10 -10.81 -18.95
N LYS A 265 -6.16 -9.68 -19.67
CA LYS A 265 -5.42 -9.49 -20.95
C LYS A 265 -3.91 -9.50 -20.73
N LEU A 266 -3.43 -8.95 -19.60
CA LEU A 266 -2.01 -8.95 -19.24
C LEU A 266 -1.51 -10.33 -18.80
N GLY A 267 -2.39 -11.26 -18.44
CA GLY A 267 -2.01 -12.55 -17.84
C GLY A 267 -1.37 -12.38 -16.45
N TYR A 268 -1.87 -11.42 -15.69
CA TYR A 268 -1.34 -11.09 -14.36
C TYR A 268 -1.48 -12.25 -13.37
N VAL A 269 -0.48 -12.41 -12.49
CA VAL A 269 -0.42 -13.49 -11.49
C VAL A 269 -0.32 -12.89 -10.09
N GLY A 270 -1.09 -13.42 -9.16
CA GLY A 270 -1.07 -13.04 -7.75
C GLY A 270 -1.91 -11.80 -7.45
N LEU A 271 -1.61 -11.18 -6.32
CA LEU A 271 -2.26 -9.95 -5.88
C LEU A 271 -1.66 -8.73 -6.58
N GLY A 272 -2.51 -7.78 -6.91
CA GLY A 272 -2.11 -6.46 -7.38
C GLY A 272 -3.14 -5.42 -6.97
N THR A 273 -2.71 -4.17 -6.84
CA THR A 273 -3.59 -3.05 -6.55
C THR A 273 -3.36 -1.95 -7.56
N ILE A 274 -4.42 -1.50 -8.19
CA ILE A 274 -4.39 -0.41 -9.18
C ILE A 274 -4.90 0.84 -8.50
N GLU A 275 -4.04 1.85 -8.37
CA GLU A 275 -4.31 3.09 -7.66
C GLU A 275 -4.78 4.20 -8.61
N PHE A 276 -5.78 4.96 -8.16
CA PHE A 276 -6.40 6.05 -8.91
C PHE A 276 -6.53 7.32 -8.07
N LEU A 277 -6.36 8.47 -8.72
CA LEU A 277 -7.04 9.68 -8.28
C LEU A 277 -8.46 9.69 -8.84
N TYR A 278 -9.42 10.06 -8.00
CA TYR A 278 -10.82 10.15 -8.37
C TYR A 278 -11.35 11.57 -8.08
N GLU A 279 -11.82 12.24 -9.11
CA GLU A 279 -12.39 13.59 -9.03
C GLU A 279 -13.53 13.73 -10.05
N ASP A 280 -14.62 14.38 -9.68
CA ASP A 280 -15.76 14.66 -10.54
C ASP A 280 -16.31 13.46 -11.30
N GLY A 281 -16.35 12.29 -10.65
CA GLY A 281 -16.89 11.07 -11.24
C GLY A 281 -15.91 10.32 -12.15
N GLN A 282 -14.68 10.80 -12.31
CA GLN A 282 -13.67 10.22 -13.20
C GLN A 282 -12.52 9.60 -12.41
N PHE A 283 -12.02 8.47 -12.91
CA PHE A 283 -10.84 7.79 -12.38
C PHE A 283 -9.62 8.11 -13.22
N TYR A 284 -8.48 8.27 -12.56
CA TYR A 284 -7.22 8.58 -13.21
C TYR A 284 -6.10 7.73 -12.61
N PHE A 285 -5.56 6.81 -13.39
CA PHE A 285 -4.49 5.91 -12.98
C PHE A 285 -3.28 6.67 -12.43
N ILE A 286 -2.75 6.22 -11.29
CA ILE A 286 -1.52 6.71 -10.67
C ILE A 286 -0.41 5.69 -10.89
N GLU A 287 -0.61 4.49 -10.31
CA GLU A 287 0.36 3.39 -10.31
C GLU A 287 -0.31 2.05 -10.04
N MET A 288 0.42 0.97 -10.26
CA MET A 288 0.01 -0.36 -9.83
C MET A 288 1.03 -0.93 -8.87
N ASN A 289 0.60 -1.31 -7.68
CA ASN A 289 1.41 -2.05 -6.73
C ASN A 289 1.31 -3.55 -7.03
N THR A 290 2.44 -4.16 -7.34
CA THR A 290 2.55 -5.56 -7.75
C THR A 290 2.84 -6.50 -6.55
N ARG A 291 2.16 -6.25 -5.44
CA ARG A 291 2.32 -6.92 -4.14
C ARG A 291 1.06 -6.79 -3.30
N ILE A 292 1.03 -7.48 -2.17
CA ILE A 292 0.06 -7.18 -1.12
C ILE A 292 0.31 -5.78 -0.54
N GLN A 293 -0.74 -5.09 -0.13
CA GLN A 293 -0.65 -3.78 0.51
C GLN A 293 -0.90 -3.85 2.02
N VAL A 294 -0.49 -2.80 2.76
CA VAL A 294 -0.70 -2.69 4.21
C VAL A 294 -2.19 -2.81 4.53
N GLU A 295 -3.01 -2.10 3.76
CA GLU A 295 -4.46 -1.93 3.90
C GLU A 295 -5.32 -3.09 3.33
N HIS A 296 -4.71 -4.22 2.96
CA HIS A 296 -5.45 -5.39 2.49
C HIS A 296 -6.53 -5.90 3.47
N PRO A 297 -6.39 -5.74 4.79
CA PRO A 297 -7.37 -6.23 5.74
C PRO A 297 -8.78 -5.66 5.58
N VAL A 298 -8.95 -4.40 5.13
CA VAL A 298 -10.31 -3.85 4.94
C VAL A 298 -11.04 -4.58 3.79
N THR A 299 -10.30 -4.99 2.74
CA THR A 299 -10.86 -5.84 1.68
C THR A 299 -11.23 -7.22 2.19
N GLU A 300 -10.36 -7.85 2.98
CA GLU A 300 -10.65 -9.16 3.61
C GLU A 300 -11.90 -9.11 4.50
N MET A 301 -12.05 -8.03 5.29
CA MET A 301 -13.18 -7.89 6.20
C MET A 301 -14.53 -7.75 5.50
N ILE A 302 -14.58 -7.12 4.32
CA ILE A 302 -15.84 -6.94 3.57
C ILE A 302 -16.15 -8.08 2.60
N THR A 303 -15.13 -8.84 2.17
CA THR A 303 -15.31 -9.94 1.21
C THR A 303 -15.28 -11.32 1.83
N GLY A 304 -14.68 -11.47 3.01
CA GLY A 304 -14.41 -12.77 3.63
C GLY A 304 -13.32 -13.58 2.92
N VAL A 305 -12.58 -12.98 1.98
CA VAL A 305 -11.50 -13.64 1.22
C VAL A 305 -10.17 -13.40 1.93
N ASP A 306 -9.46 -14.46 2.31
CA ASP A 306 -8.09 -14.38 2.81
C ASP A 306 -7.12 -14.17 1.63
N LEU A 307 -6.65 -12.93 1.47
CA LEU A 307 -5.81 -12.53 0.34
C LEU A 307 -4.44 -13.19 0.36
N VAL A 308 -3.84 -13.34 1.53
CA VAL A 308 -2.51 -13.98 1.68
C VAL A 308 -2.60 -15.47 1.37
N ASN A 309 -3.66 -16.12 1.83
CA ASN A 309 -3.93 -17.52 1.56
C ASN A 309 -4.10 -17.77 0.04
N GLU A 310 -4.91 -16.94 -0.63
CA GLU A 310 -5.10 -17.03 -2.08
C GLU A 310 -3.79 -16.74 -2.84
N GLN A 311 -2.99 -15.78 -2.40
CA GLN A 311 -1.69 -15.47 -3.01
C GLN A 311 -0.74 -16.67 -2.95
N ILE A 312 -0.66 -17.35 -1.80
CA ILE A 312 0.17 -18.57 -1.64
C ILE A 312 -0.35 -19.71 -2.52
N LYS A 313 -1.68 -19.94 -2.57
CA LYS A 313 -2.28 -20.98 -3.41
C LYS A 313 -1.99 -20.76 -4.89
N ILE A 314 -2.14 -19.51 -5.37
CA ILE A 314 -1.86 -19.17 -6.78
C ILE A 314 -0.39 -19.38 -7.10
N ALA A 315 0.53 -18.95 -6.22
CA ALA A 315 1.95 -19.18 -6.40
C ALA A 315 2.31 -20.66 -6.43
N ALA A 316 1.58 -21.50 -5.67
CA ALA A 316 1.70 -22.96 -5.73
C ALA A 316 1.05 -23.60 -6.98
N GLY A 317 0.58 -22.79 -7.92
CA GLY A 317 0.00 -23.24 -9.18
C GLY A 317 -1.49 -23.58 -9.14
N SER A 318 -2.21 -23.26 -8.07
CA SER A 318 -3.67 -23.43 -8.03
C SER A 318 -4.36 -22.38 -8.92
N PRO A 319 -5.49 -22.71 -9.57
CA PRO A 319 -6.34 -21.69 -10.18
C PRO A 319 -6.99 -20.82 -9.12
N LEU A 320 -7.59 -19.69 -9.54
CA LEU A 320 -8.45 -18.89 -8.65
C LEU A 320 -9.51 -19.77 -7.99
N SER A 321 -9.64 -19.65 -6.68
CA SER A 321 -10.65 -20.39 -5.89
C SER A 321 -12.06 -19.83 -6.05
N LEU A 322 -12.17 -18.60 -6.60
CA LEU A 322 -13.41 -17.82 -6.71
C LEU A 322 -13.65 -17.36 -8.15
N THR A 323 -14.92 -17.20 -8.50
CA THR A 323 -15.36 -16.41 -9.66
C THR A 323 -15.75 -14.99 -9.24
N GLN A 324 -15.89 -14.06 -10.20
CA GLN A 324 -16.31 -12.69 -9.89
C GLN A 324 -17.70 -12.64 -9.22
N GLU A 325 -18.62 -13.50 -9.64
CA GLU A 325 -20.00 -13.57 -9.13
C GLU A 325 -20.06 -14.07 -7.68
N GLN A 326 -19.01 -14.78 -7.21
CA GLN A 326 -18.90 -15.27 -5.84
C GLN A 326 -18.33 -14.21 -4.88
N VAL A 327 -17.77 -13.12 -5.42
CA VAL A 327 -17.28 -12.00 -4.60
C VAL A 327 -18.46 -11.14 -4.16
N ILE A 328 -18.82 -11.24 -2.89
CA ILE A 328 -19.93 -10.49 -2.30
C ILE A 328 -19.36 -9.53 -1.26
N PHE A 329 -19.80 -8.27 -1.31
CA PHE A 329 -19.37 -7.25 -0.36
C PHE A 329 -20.37 -7.16 0.80
N HIS A 330 -19.87 -7.29 2.03
CA HIS A 330 -20.66 -7.25 3.25
C HIS A 330 -20.20 -6.11 4.16
N GLY A 331 -21.09 -5.16 4.42
CA GLY A 331 -20.86 -4.10 5.40
C GLY A 331 -19.82 -3.09 4.97
N HIS A 332 -19.06 -2.60 5.96
CA HIS A 332 -18.04 -1.56 5.79
C HIS A 332 -16.91 -1.80 6.79
N ALA A 333 -15.66 -1.70 6.32
CA ALA A 333 -14.48 -1.85 7.15
C ALA A 333 -13.63 -0.57 7.13
N ILE A 334 -12.98 -0.28 8.26
CA ILE A 334 -12.05 0.84 8.42
C ILE A 334 -10.78 0.32 9.08
N GLU A 335 -9.63 0.72 8.55
CA GLU A 335 -8.31 0.46 9.11
C GLU A 335 -7.66 1.78 9.55
N CYS A 336 -6.96 1.75 10.69
CA CYS A 336 -6.08 2.81 11.16
C CYS A 336 -4.69 2.23 11.39
N ARG A 337 -3.66 2.89 10.83
CA ARG A 337 -2.26 2.51 11.05
C ARG A 337 -1.78 3.07 12.37
N ILE A 338 -1.53 2.20 13.33
CA ILE A 338 -1.00 2.57 14.64
C ILE A 338 0.52 2.58 14.55
N ASN A 339 1.10 3.77 14.55
CA ASN A 339 2.53 3.98 14.45
C ASN A 339 3.12 4.41 15.81
N ALA A 340 4.36 4.02 16.07
CA ALA A 340 5.18 4.53 17.17
C ALA A 340 5.68 5.95 16.84
N GLU A 341 4.78 6.91 16.90
CA GLU A 341 4.98 8.30 16.50
C GLU A 341 4.15 9.24 17.37
N HIS A 342 4.68 10.44 17.61
CA HIS A 342 3.93 11.50 18.27
C HIS A 342 2.71 11.89 17.43
N PRO A 343 1.47 11.92 17.98
CA PRO A 343 0.22 12.00 17.21
C PRO A 343 0.04 13.28 16.40
N ALA A 344 0.66 14.40 16.80
CA ALA A 344 0.54 15.67 16.09
C ALA A 344 1.74 15.97 15.18
N THR A 345 2.96 15.65 15.61
CA THR A 345 4.18 15.98 14.85
C THR A 345 4.69 14.85 13.98
N PHE A 346 4.24 13.60 14.25
CA PHE A 346 4.69 12.37 13.61
C PHE A 346 6.20 12.11 13.77
N ARG A 347 6.79 12.66 14.84
CA ARG A 347 8.15 12.34 15.20
C ARG A 347 8.20 10.89 15.69
N PRO A 348 9.10 10.04 15.15
CA PRO A 348 9.26 8.66 15.61
C PRO A 348 9.49 8.57 17.13
N SER A 349 8.89 7.59 17.75
CA SER A 349 8.99 7.29 19.18
C SER A 349 9.39 5.83 19.40
N PRO A 350 10.63 5.44 19.01
CA PRO A 350 11.13 4.09 19.28
C PRO A 350 11.32 3.92 20.80
N GLY A 351 11.17 2.70 21.30
CA GLY A 351 11.31 2.42 22.73
C GLY A 351 10.63 1.12 23.13
N GLU A 352 10.67 0.85 24.44
CA GLU A 352 10.03 -0.33 25.01
C GLU A 352 8.53 -0.09 25.24
N ILE A 353 7.71 -1.04 24.82
CA ILE A 353 6.27 -1.10 25.11
C ILE A 353 6.11 -1.64 26.53
N ALA A 354 5.87 -0.74 27.50
CA ALA A 354 5.69 -1.13 28.89
C ALA A 354 4.38 -1.87 29.14
N TYR A 355 3.30 -1.45 28.45
CA TYR A 355 1.98 -2.09 28.54
C TYR A 355 1.32 -2.13 27.17
N TYR A 356 0.62 -3.25 26.89
CA TYR A 356 -0.08 -3.48 25.63
C TYR A 356 -1.42 -4.15 25.85
N HIS A 357 -2.51 -3.46 25.51
CA HIS A 357 -3.86 -4.02 25.56
C HIS A 357 -4.59 -3.73 24.25
N PRO A 358 -4.66 -4.69 23.31
CA PRO A 358 -5.39 -4.51 22.07
C PRO A 358 -6.91 -4.60 22.31
N PRO A 359 -7.72 -3.81 21.56
CA PRO A 359 -9.18 -3.90 21.66
C PRO A 359 -9.69 -5.20 21.10
N GLY A 360 -10.88 -5.62 21.59
CA GLY A 360 -11.52 -6.85 21.19
C GLY A 360 -13.00 -6.69 20.82
N GLY A 361 -13.69 -7.82 20.66
CA GLY A 361 -15.10 -7.91 20.37
C GLY A 361 -15.45 -8.10 18.90
N LEU A 362 -16.77 -8.28 18.62
CA LEU A 362 -17.26 -8.56 17.28
C LEU A 362 -16.87 -7.49 16.27
N GLY A 363 -16.28 -7.91 15.14
CA GLY A 363 -15.86 -7.02 14.06
C GLY A 363 -14.68 -6.11 14.42
N VAL A 364 -13.82 -6.53 15.36
CA VAL A 364 -12.56 -5.89 15.67
C VAL A 364 -11.43 -6.87 15.38
N ARG A 365 -10.43 -6.41 14.62
CA ARG A 365 -9.21 -7.14 14.28
C ARG A 365 -8.02 -6.23 14.53
N VAL A 366 -6.97 -6.78 15.12
CA VAL A 366 -5.68 -6.10 15.30
C VAL A 366 -4.60 -6.95 14.65
N ASP A 367 -3.98 -6.42 13.60
CA ASP A 367 -2.80 -7.02 12.97
C ASP A 367 -1.56 -6.34 13.54
N SER A 368 -0.86 -7.04 14.42
CA SER A 368 0.33 -6.53 15.11
C SER A 368 1.26 -7.68 15.45
N ALA A 369 2.55 -7.37 15.57
CA ALA A 369 3.59 -8.30 16.01
C ALA A 369 4.25 -7.88 17.34
N VAL A 370 3.75 -6.83 17.99
CA VAL A 370 4.30 -6.33 19.24
C VAL A 370 3.58 -6.93 20.44
N TYR A 371 4.21 -6.82 21.61
CA TYR A 371 3.74 -7.30 22.90
C TYR A 371 4.36 -6.47 24.03
N ALA A 372 3.88 -6.58 25.26
CA ALA A 372 4.47 -5.90 26.42
C ALA A 372 5.92 -6.37 26.64
N GLY A 373 6.87 -5.44 26.77
CA GLY A 373 8.30 -5.68 26.81
C GLY A 373 9.00 -5.74 25.46
N TYR A 374 8.26 -5.61 24.33
CA TYR A 374 8.88 -5.50 23.02
C TYR A 374 9.50 -4.12 22.82
N VAL A 375 10.73 -4.10 22.28
CA VAL A 375 11.43 -2.84 21.97
C VAL A 375 11.27 -2.53 20.49
N ILE A 376 10.60 -1.40 20.18
CA ILE A 376 10.49 -0.89 18.81
C ILE A 376 11.87 -0.39 18.35
N PRO A 377 12.50 -1.02 17.35
CA PRO A 377 13.82 -0.62 16.89
C PRO A 377 13.74 0.69 16.07
N PRO A 378 14.71 1.62 16.22
CA PRO A 378 14.71 2.89 15.49
C PRO A 378 15.11 2.76 14.00
N THR A 379 15.50 1.57 13.55
CA THR A 379 16.07 1.32 12.23
C THR A 379 15.04 0.98 11.16
N TYR A 380 13.79 0.72 11.53
CA TYR A 380 12.73 0.30 10.62
C TYR A 380 11.54 1.24 10.68
N ASP A 381 10.51 0.94 9.89
CA ASP A 381 9.24 1.65 9.91
C ASP A 381 8.61 1.65 11.31
N SER A 382 7.91 2.72 11.65
CA SER A 382 7.27 2.95 12.94
C SER A 382 5.96 2.17 13.15
N LEU A 383 5.49 1.38 12.17
CA LEU A 383 4.21 0.67 12.25
C LEU A 383 4.23 -0.38 13.37
N VAL A 384 3.44 -0.13 14.40
CA VAL A 384 3.23 -1.03 15.55
C VAL A 384 2.17 -2.06 15.25
N GLY A 385 1.12 -1.65 14.55
CA GLY A 385 0.01 -2.50 14.16
C GLY A 385 -1.06 -1.76 13.41
N LYS A 386 -2.07 -2.51 12.97
CA LYS A 386 -3.25 -2.00 12.28
C LYS A 386 -4.46 -2.34 13.12
N LEU A 387 -5.28 -1.34 13.42
CA LEU A 387 -6.59 -1.54 14.00
C LEU A 387 -7.62 -1.54 12.88
N ILE A 388 -8.28 -2.67 12.67
CA ILE A 388 -9.31 -2.84 11.65
C ILE A 388 -10.65 -3.09 12.34
N VAL A 389 -11.68 -2.38 11.92
CA VAL A 389 -13.04 -2.58 12.40
C VAL A 389 -13.98 -2.85 11.23
N HIS A 390 -15.03 -3.64 11.47
CA HIS A 390 -16.05 -3.95 10.49
C HIS A 390 -17.44 -3.77 11.09
N GLY A 391 -18.35 -3.11 10.37
CA GLY A 391 -19.76 -2.94 10.74
C GLY A 391 -20.66 -3.26 9.55
N ARG A 392 -21.97 -3.44 9.78
CA ARG A 392 -22.95 -3.62 8.69
C ARG A 392 -23.13 -2.36 7.85
N THR A 393 -22.81 -1.20 8.44
CA THR A 393 -22.82 0.11 7.81
C THR A 393 -21.57 0.88 8.20
N ARG A 394 -21.23 1.95 7.45
CA ARG A 394 -20.14 2.87 7.78
C ARG A 394 -20.30 3.46 9.18
N ASN A 395 -21.51 3.86 9.56
CA ASN A 395 -21.78 4.40 10.91
C ASN A 395 -21.50 3.37 12.00
N GLU A 396 -21.89 2.11 11.84
CA GLU A 396 -21.54 1.04 12.79
C GLU A 396 -20.01 0.84 12.87
N ALA A 397 -19.32 0.88 11.75
CA ALA A 397 -17.86 0.79 11.72
C ALA A 397 -17.20 1.98 12.45
N LEU A 398 -17.65 3.21 12.21
CA LEU A 398 -17.16 4.41 12.92
C LEU A 398 -17.40 4.35 14.44
N MET A 399 -18.58 3.90 14.87
CA MET A 399 -18.88 3.75 16.30
C MET A 399 -18.01 2.65 16.93
N ARG A 400 -17.78 1.56 16.20
CA ARG A 400 -16.90 0.47 16.64
C ARG A 400 -15.45 0.93 16.72
N LEU A 401 -14.99 1.69 15.72
CA LEU A 401 -13.65 2.27 15.73
C LEU A 401 -13.44 3.19 16.93
N ARG A 402 -14.40 4.09 17.19
CA ARG A 402 -14.35 4.99 18.34
C ARG A 402 -14.18 4.22 19.65
N ARG A 403 -15.02 3.20 19.90
CA ARG A 403 -14.94 2.35 21.09
C ARG A 403 -13.58 1.62 21.15
N SER A 404 -13.13 1.07 20.02
CA SER A 404 -11.87 0.31 19.95
C SER A 404 -10.64 1.20 20.18
N LEU A 405 -10.64 2.44 19.70
CA LEU A 405 -9.57 3.41 19.97
C LEU A 405 -9.52 3.86 21.44
N ASP A 406 -10.68 3.95 22.11
CA ASP A 406 -10.76 4.27 23.54
C ASP A 406 -10.28 3.09 24.43
N GLU A 407 -10.34 1.84 23.91
CA GLU A 407 -9.88 0.60 24.57
C GLU A 407 -8.40 0.26 24.28
N PHE A 408 -7.83 0.75 23.16
CA PHE A 408 -6.49 0.39 22.73
C PHE A 408 -5.43 1.13 23.55
N ILE A 409 -4.73 0.42 24.41
CA ILE A 409 -3.72 1.02 25.31
C ILE A 409 -2.33 0.50 24.92
N ILE A 410 -1.42 1.42 24.64
CA ILE A 410 0.00 1.16 24.40
C ILE A 410 0.78 2.20 25.21
N ASP A 411 1.48 1.77 26.27
CA ASP A 411 2.27 2.65 27.11
C ASP A 411 3.77 2.41 26.91
N GLY A 412 4.57 3.43 27.20
CA GLY A 412 6.03 3.43 27.08
C GLY A 412 6.54 4.14 25.81
N ILE A 413 5.69 4.36 24.83
CA ILE A 413 5.98 5.07 23.57
C ILE A 413 4.82 5.99 23.20
N ASP A 414 5.10 7.03 22.41
CA ASP A 414 4.04 7.80 21.73
C ASP A 414 3.45 6.97 20.59
N THR A 415 2.13 7.09 20.38
CA THR A 415 1.45 6.45 19.25
C THR A 415 0.50 7.38 18.53
N THR A 416 0.09 7.00 17.32
CA THR A 416 -0.92 7.73 16.54
C THR A 416 -2.36 7.51 17.02
N ILE A 417 -2.62 6.73 18.07
CA ILE A 417 -3.97 6.48 18.62
C ILE A 417 -4.73 7.78 18.93
N PRO A 418 -4.14 8.82 19.61
CA PRO A 418 -4.83 10.07 19.88
C PRO A 418 -5.25 10.84 18.62
N LEU A 419 -4.48 10.75 17.53
CA LEU A 419 -4.87 11.29 16.24
C LEU A 419 -6.19 10.66 15.77
N PHE A 420 -6.28 9.34 15.77
CA PHE A 420 -7.48 8.62 15.31
C PHE A 420 -8.67 8.84 16.23
N GLN A 421 -8.47 8.99 17.54
CA GLN A 421 -9.52 9.39 18.50
C GLN A 421 -10.11 10.77 18.16
N THR A 422 -9.28 11.68 17.67
CA THR A 422 -9.72 12.99 17.18
C THR A 422 -10.42 12.87 15.83
N LEU A 423 -9.84 12.16 14.88
CA LEU A 423 -10.39 12.01 13.52
C LEU A 423 -11.76 11.33 13.52
N VAL A 424 -11.96 10.26 14.29
CA VAL A 424 -13.24 9.53 14.32
C VAL A 424 -14.41 10.36 14.85
N ARG A 425 -14.12 11.45 15.59
CA ARG A 425 -15.09 12.42 16.13
C ARG A 425 -15.30 13.63 15.24
N ASN A 426 -14.45 13.82 14.22
CA ASN A 426 -14.52 14.96 13.31
C ASN A 426 -15.71 14.83 12.35
N ALA A 427 -16.47 15.91 12.15
CA ALA A 427 -17.68 15.92 11.32
C ALA A 427 -17.38 15.66 9.84
N ASP A 428 -16.27 16.19 9.30
CA ASP A 428 -15.89 15.94 7.90
C ASP A 428 -15.59 14.47 7.65
N ILE A 429 -14.89 13.82 8.61
CA ILE A 429 -14.60 12.38 8.53
C ILE A 429 -15.89 11.56 8.60
N GLN A 430 -16.80 11.89 9.54
CA GLN A 430 -18.08 11.19 9.68
C GLN A 430 -18.93 11.30 8.41
N ASN A 431 -18.92 12.48 7.76
CA ASN A 431 -19.67 12.75 6.53
C ASN A 431 -18.89 12.45 5.24
N ALA A 432 -17.69 11.88 5.34
CA ALA A 432 -16.80 11.58 4.21
C ALA A 432 -16.47 12.81 3.33
N LEU A 433 -16.34 13.99 3.94
CA LEU A 433 -16.03 15.26 3.30
C LEU A 433 -14.52 15.55 3.37
N TYR A 434 -13.72 14.73 2.74
CA TYR A 434 -12.25 14.86 2.72
C TYR A 434 -11.69 14.51 1.34
N ASP A 435 -10.50 15.03 1.04
CA ASP A 435 -9.68 14.74 -0.13
C ASP A 435 -8.25 14.37 0.32
N ILE A 436 -7.33 14.14 -0.62
CA ILE A 436 -5.93 13.78 -0.28
C ILE A 436 -5.16 14.88 0.46
N HIS A 437 -5.66 16.11 0.48
CA HIS A 437 -5.03 17.26 1.13
C HIS A 437 -5.66 17.58 2.49
N TRP A 438 -6.78 16.93 2.83
CA TRP A 438 -7.59 17.29 4.00
C TRP A 438 -6.80 17.15 5.32
N LEU A 439 -6.12 16.03 5.51
CA LEU A 439 -5.39 15.76 6.77
C LEU A 439 -4.25 16.77 7.00
N GLU A 440 -3.48 17.09 5.95
CA GLU A 440 -2.41 18.10 6.07
C GLU A 440 -2.97 19.48 6.43
N LYS A 441 -4.08 19.88 5.81
CA LYS A 441 -4.78 21.14 6.16
C LYS A 441 -5.29 21.11 7.59
N PHE A 442 -5.93 20.02 8.01
CA PHE A 442 -6.42 19.81 9.37
C PHE A 442 -5.30 19.97 10.41
N LEU A 443 -4.16 19.30 10.21
CA LEU A 443 -3.01 19.40 11.10
C LEU A 443 -2.39 20.81 11.10
N ALA A 444 -2.30 21.47 9.94
CA ALA A 444 -1.74 22.82 9.82
C ALA A 444 -2.60 23.91 10.50
N THR A 445 -3.91 23.67 10.61
CA THR A 445 -4.85 24.59 11.28
C THR A 445 -5.04 24.33 12.78
N GLY A 446 -4.19 23.49 13.38
CA GLY A 446 -4.25 23.17 14.82
C GLY A 446 -5.35 22.16 15.18
N GLY A 447 -5.76 21.33 14.23
CA GLY A 447 -6.81 20.32 14.44
C GLY A 447 -6.48 19.25 15.49
N MET A 448 -5.19 19.13 15.87
CA MET A 448 -4.74 18.41 17.07
C MET A 448 -4.40 19.43 18.17
N ASP A 449 -5.23 19.48 19.21
CA ASP A 449 -4.94 20.31 20.39
C ASP A 449 -3.84 19.62 21.22
N ILE A 450 -2.59 20.11 21.07
CA ILE A 450 -1.39 19.52 21.70
C ILE A 450 -1.44 19.62 23.24
N ALA A 451 -2.37 20.41 23.77
CA ALA A 451 -2.51 20.62 25.21
C ALA A 451 -3.33 19.53 25.94
N ALA A 452 -3.92 18.58 25.21
CA ALA A 452 -4.79 17.52 25.74
C ALA A 452 -4.25 16.09 25.51
N ALA A 453 -3.02 15.96 25.01
CA ALA A 453 -2.38 14.66 24.76
C ALA A 453 -1.28 14.34 25.78
#